data_f547602fce15c7495c8467a7709eed58
#
_entry.id   f547602fce15c7495c8467a7709eed58
#
_cell.length_a   1.000
_cell.length_b   1.000
_cell.length_c   1.000
_cell.angle_alpha   90.00
_cell.angle_beta   90.00
_cell.angle_gamma   90.00
#
_symmetry.space_group_name_H-M   'P 1'
#
loop_
_entity.id
_entity.type
_entity.pdbx_description
1 polymer ?
#
loop_
_entity_poly.entity_id
_entity_poly.type
_entity_poly.pdbx_seq_one_letter_code
_entity_poly.pdbx_strand_id
1 'polypeptide(L)'
;GKEVKVILETDALNEEQIRKGCHCVMDAGGDFVKTSTGFLTGFEAHGATPEVIKMMQEEVGDVCKVKGSGCIRTREHFLKLIDMGIDRMGVGYKSVPVVLDLKK
;
A
#
# COMPACT_ATOMS: atom_id res chain seq x y z
N GLY A 1 15.80 16.26 -5.57
CA GLY A 1 15.24 16.29 -4.23
C GLY A 1 14.95 14.91 -3.65
N LYS A 2 14.52 14.89 -2.43
CA LYS A 2 14.19 13.66 -1.73
C LYS A 2 12.71 13.35 -1.89
N GLU A 3 12.40 12.06 -2.04
CA GLU A 3 11.02 11.61 -2.07
C GLU A 3 10.43 11.63 -0.66
N VAL A 4 9.19 12.09 -0.54
CA VAL A 4 8.44 12.06 0.72
C VAL A 4 7.39 10.97 0.62
N LYS A 5 7.45 10.01 1.55
CA LYS A 5 6.49 8.90 1.65
C LYS A 5 5.69 9.07 2.93
N VAL A 6 4.37 9.09 2.80
CA VAL A 6 3.48 9.23 3.96
C VAL A 6 2.72 7.94 4.16
N ILE A 7 2.75 7.43 5.38
CA ILE A 7 2.08 6.17 5.73
C ILE A 7 0.74 6.50 6.37
N LEU A 8 -0.34 5.98 5.82
CA LEU A 8 -1.68 6.19 6.35
C LEU A 8 -2.04 5.21 7.46
N GLU A 9 -1.47 4.01 7.46
CA GLU A 9 -1.83 2.92 8.35
C GLU A 9 -3.30 2.53 8.15
N THR A 10 -3.61 2.07 6.95
CA THR A 10 -4.98 1.87 6.48
C THR A 10 -5.82 0.89 7.33
N ASP A 11 -5.18 -0.04 8.03
CA ASP A 11 -5.90 -0.96 8.92
C ASP A 11 -6.53 -0.25 10.12
N ALA A 12 -6.06 0.95 10.45
CA ALA A 12 -6.59 1.77 11.53
C ALA A 12 -7.66 2.75 11.04
N LEU A 13 -7.99 2.73 9.75
CA LEU A 13 -8.85 3.74 9.11
C LEU A 13 -10.03 3.08 8.40
N ASN A 14 -11.15 3.81 8.32
CA ASN A 14 -12.26 3.41 7.46
C ASN A 14 -12.05 4.01 6.06
N GLU A 15 -12.96 3.69 5.12
CA GLU A 15 -12.85 4.15 3.74
C GLU A 15 -12.78 5.68 3.64
N GLU A 16 -13.66 6.38 4.34
CA GLU A 16 -13.68 7.84 4.32
C GLU A 16 -12.37 8.44 4.81
N GLN A 17 -11.82 7.88 5.89
CA GLN A 17 -10.55 8.34 6.45
C GLN A 17 -9.38 8.06 5.52
N ILE A 18 -9.37 6.92 4.84
CA ILE A 18 -8.34 6.58 3.85
C ILE A 18 -8.36 7.61 2.71
N ARG A 19 -9.55 7.90 2.18
CA ARG A 19 -9.69 8.86 1.09
C ARG A 19 -9.27 10.27 1.51
N LYS A 20 -9.68 10.72 2.70
CA LYS A 20 -9.25 12.02 3.24
C LYS A 20 -7.75 12.07 3.47
N GLY A 21 -7.17 10.98 3.98
CA GLY A 21 -5.72 10.88 4.18
C GLY A 21 -4.96 11.06 2.89
N CYS A 22 -5.42 10.45 1.80
CA CYS A 22 -4.81 10.63 0.48
C CYS A 22 -4.82 12.10 0.05
N HIS A 23 -5.94 12.78 0.25
CA HIS A 23 -6.01 14.22 -0.08
C HIS A 23 -5.06 15.05 0.76
N CYS A 24 -4.93 14.75 2.06
CA CYS A 24 -3.97 15.43 2.92
C CYS A 24 -2.54 15.24 2.44
N VAL A 25 -2.18 14.04 1.98
CA VAL A 25 -0.84 13.77 1.44
C VAL A 25 -0.59 14.59 0.17
N MET A 26 -1.57 14.64 -0.73
CA MET A 26 -1.45 15.42 -1.96
C MET A 26 -1.28 16.91 -1.65
N ASP A 27 -2.08 17.44 -0.73
CA ASP A 27 -2.03 18.85 -0.33
C ASP A 27 -0.70 19.20 0.32
N ALA A 28 -0.10 18.26 1.04
CA ALA A 28 1.20 18.45 1.70
C ALA A 28 2.40 18.26 0.77
N GLY A 29 2.16 17.86 -0.48
CA GLY A 29 3.24 17.66 -1.46
C GLY A 29 3.97 16.33 -1.31
N GLY A 30 3.32 15.31 -0.74
CA GLY A 30 3.89 13.98 -0.65
C GLY A 30 4.03 13.31 -2.02
N ASP A 31 5.08 12.53 -2.19
CA ASP A 31 5.35 11.82 -3.45
C ASP A 31 4.70 10.44 -3.49
N PHE A 32 4.62 9.79 -2.33
CA PHE A 32 4.03 8.46 -2.18
C PHE A 32 3.04 8.42 -1.04
N VAL A 33 1.98 7.65 -1.23
CA VAL A 33 1.08 7.25 -0.15
C VAL A 33 1.30 5.76 0.09
N LYS A 34 1.64 5.39 1.32
CA LYS A 34 1.92 4.01 1.70
C LYS A 34 0.81 3.49 2.61
N THR A 35 0.42 2.22 2.43
CA THR A 35 -0.67 1.63 3.22
C THR A 35 -0.32 1.43 4.69
N SER A 36 0.82 0.80 4.98
CA SER A 36 1.08 0.26 6.32
C SER A 36 2.56 0.27 6.69
N THR A 37 2.84 0.33 8.00
CA THR A 37 4.19 0.12 8.52
C THR A 37 4.55 -1.36 8.64
N GLY A 38 3.54 -2.22 8.79
CA GLY A 38 3.74 -3.62 9.13
C GLY A 38 3.82 -3.88 10.64
N PHE A 39 3.72 -2.84 11.46
CA PHE A 39 3.89 -2.95 12.91
C PHE A 39 2.65 -2.54 13.72
N LEU A 40 1.53 -2.30 13.05
CA LEU A 40 0.31 -1.89 13.73
C LEU A 40 -0.18 -2.99 14.68
N THR A 41 -0.55 -2.60 15.90
CA THR A 41 -1.14 -3.49 16.89
C THR A 41 -2.52 -3.00 17.29
N GLY A 42 -3.37 -3.89 17.79
CA GLY A 42 -4.71 -3.54 18.22
C GLY A 42 -5.77 -3.53 17.13
N PHE A 43 -5.40 -3.84 15.90
CA PHE A 43 -6.30 -3.89 14.75
C PHE A 43 -6.07 -5.18 13.96
N GLU A 44 -7.09 -5.62 13.23
CA GLU A 44 -6.93 -6.76 12.33
C GLU A 44 -6.07 -6.35 11.13
N ALA A 45 -5.05 -7.14 10.84
CA ALA A 45 -4.08 -6.80 9.79
C ALA A 45 -4.58 -7.22 8.40
N HIS A 46 -4.93 -6.25 7.58
CA HIS A 46 -5.30 -6.46 6.18
C HIS A 46 -4.22 -5.94 5.21
N GLY A 47 -3.52 -4.88 5.60
CA GLY A 47 -2.44 -4.31 4.81
C GLY A 47 -2.86 -3.83 3.43
N ALA A 48 -2.08 -4.21 2.42
CA ALA A 48 -2.28 -3.76 1.04
C ALA A 48 -3.27 -4.65 0.29
N THR A 49 -4.55 -4.61 0.69
CA THR A 49 -5.60 -5.34 -0.04
C THR A 49 -5.90 -4.66 -1.38
N PRO A 50 -6.40 -5.40 -2.39
CA PRO A 50 -6.80 -4.78 -3.66
C PRO A 50 -7.81 -3.65 -3.48
N GLU A 51 -8.75 -3.79 -2.54
CA GLU A 51 -9.78 -2.77 -2.28
C GLU A 51 -9.15 -1.48 -1.78
N VAL A 52 -8.22 -1.56 -0.82
CA VAL A 52 -7.53 -0.39 -0.27
C VAL A 52 -6.67 0.28 -1.33
N ILE A 53 -5.92 -0.50 -2.10
CA ILE A 53 -5.08 0.03 -3.17
C ILE A 53 -5.93 0.76 -4.21
N LYS A 54 -7.07 0.20 -4.59
CA LYS A 54 -7.98 0.84 -5.54
C LYS A 54 -8.48 2.19 -5.02
N MET A 55 -8.90 2.25 -3.74
CA MET A 55 -9.33 3.51 -3.12
C MET A 55 -8.23 4.57 -3.18
N MET A 56 -7.00 4.19 -2.84
CA MET A 56 -5.87 5.10 -2.85
C MET A 56 -5.56 5.59 -4.25
N GLN A 57 -5.56 4.68 -5.23
CA GLN A 57 -5.31 5.04 -6.63
C GLN A 57 -6.38 5.99 -7.18
N GLU A 58 -7.64 5.76 -6.83
CA GLU A 58 -8.74 6.63 -7.25
C GLU A 58 -8.60 8.04 -6.71
N GLU A 59 -8.11 8.17 -5.47
CA GLU A 59 -8.00 9.48 -4.83
C GLU A 59 -6.75 10.25 -5.27
N VAL A 60 -5.61 9.57 -5.43
CA VAL A 60 -4.38 10.28 -5.75
C VAL A 60 -4.17 10.49 -7.25
N GLY A 61 -4.77 9.65 -8.09
CA GLY A 61 -4.60 9.77 -9.54
C GLY A 61 -3.12 9.79 -9.92
N ASP A 62 -2.71 10.83 -10.65
CA ASP A 62 -1.31 11.00 -11.08
C ASP A 62 -0.51 11.93 -10.15
N VAL A 63 -1.13 12.46 -9.10
CA VAL A 63 -0.48 13.42 -8.20
C VAL A 63 0.55 12.75 -7.31
N CYS A 64 0.21 11.57 -6.79
CA CYS A 64 1.10 10.78 -5.95
C CYS A 64 1.17 9.35 -6.47
N LYS A 65 2.21 8.65 -6.05
CA LYS A 65 2.35 7.22 -6.31
C LYS A 65 1.86 6.43 -5.10
N VAL A 66 1.44 5.21 -5.32
CA VAL A 66 0.93 4.33 -4.27
C VAL A 66 1.93 3.22 -3.99
N LYS A 67 2.27 3.04 -2.71
CA LYS A 67 3.08 1.91 -2.25
C LYS A 67 2.23 1.03 -1.36
N GLY A 68 2.04 -0.23 -1.76
CA GLY A 68 1.34 -1.22 -0.96
C GLY A 68 2.32 -2.00 -0.09
N SER A 69 2.03 -2.11 1.19
CA SER A 69 2.85 -2.93 2.09
C SER A 69 1.97 -3.54 3.18
N GLY A 70 2.48 -4.60 3.78
CA GLY A 70 1.74 -5.35 4.78
C GLY A 70 0.84 -6.42 4.16
N CYS A 71 0.92 -7.62 4.70
CA CYS A 71 0.08 -8.76 4.34
C CYS A 71 0.14 -9.21 2.87
N ILE A 72 1.21 -8.87 2.14
CA ILE A 72 1.44 -9.39 0.79
C ILE A 72 2.26 -10.67 0.94
N ARG A 73 1.57 -11.81 1.02
CA ARG A 73 2.18 -13.09 1.36
C ARG A 73 1.97 -14.19 0.34
N THR A 74 1.12 -13.98 -0.66
CA THR A 74 0.87 -14.96 -1.72
C THR A 74 1.23 -14.35 -3.06
N ARG A 75 1.63 -15.23 -4.00
CA ARG A 75 1.93 -14.81 -5.36
C ARG A 75 0.68 -14.23 -6.06
N GLU A 76 -0.46 -14.83 -5.80
CA GLU A 76 -1.73 -14.37 -6.38
C GLU A 76 -2.03 -12.92 -5.98
N HIS A 77 -1.91 -12.60 -4.70
CA HIS A 77 -2.09 -11.24 -4.17
C HIS A 77 -1.08 -10.28 -4.81
N PHE A 78 0.18 -10.69 -4.86
CA PHE A 78 1.27 -9.93 -5.45
C PHE A 78 0.97 -9.57 -6.91
N LEU A 79 0.59 -10.58 -7.73
CA LEU A 79 0.28 -10.35 -9.14
C LEU A 79 -0.97 -9.49 -9.34
N LYS A 80 -1.96 -9.63 -8.45
CA LYS A 80 -3.17 -8.80 -8.51
C LYS A 80 -2.82 -7.32 -8.36
N LEU A 81 -1.95 -6.99 -7.43
CA LEU A 81 -1.53 -5.60 -7.23
C LEU A 81 -0.74 -5.07 -8.42
N ILE A 82 0.08 -5.91 -9.05
CA ILE A 82 0.80 -5.52 -10.27
C ILE A 82 -0.20 -5.21 -11.39
N ASP A 83 -1.22 -6.04 -11.57
CA ASP A 83 -2.26 -5.81 -12.58
C ASP A 83 -3.02 -4.51 -12.34
N MET A 84 -3.16 -4.10 -11.09
CA MET A 84 -3.82 -2.85 -10.73
C MET A 84 -2.95 -1.61 -11.01
N GLY A 85 -1.70 -1.81 -11.41
CA GLY A 85 -0.79 -0.72 -11.74
C GLY A 85 -0.19 -0.05 -10.51
N ILE A 86 -0.02 -0.79 -9.41
CA ILE A 86 0.62 -0.25 -8.22
C ILE A 86 2.07 0.14 -8.52
N ASP A 87 2.51 1.28 -7.99
CA ASP A 87 3.84 1.81 -8.28
C ASP A 87 4.96 1.07 -7.55
N ARG A 88 4.74 0.70 -6.29
CA ARG A 88 5.70 -0.04 -5.48
C ARG A 88 4.99 -0.95 -4.48
N MET A 89 5.68 -2.01 -4.09
CA MET A 89 5.22 -2.93 -3.06
C MET A 89 6.34 -3.25 -2.08
N GLY A 90 5.98 -3.33 -0.79
CA GLY A 90 6.88 -3.83 0.23
C GLY A 90 6.45 -5.23 0.65
N VAL A 91 7.33 -6.20 0.52
CA VAL A 91 7.07 -7.60 0.86
C VAL A 91 8.06 -8.05 1.92
N GLY A 92 7.56 -8.72 2.97
CA GLY A 92 8.43 -9.27 4.00
C GLY A 92 9.40 -10.31 3.43
N TYR A 93 10.63 -10.38 3.95
CA TYR A 93 11.66 -11.25 3.39
C TYR A 93 11.25 -12.72 3.35
N LYS A 94 10.43 -13.17 4.29
CA LYS A 94 9.95 -14.56 4.32
C LYS A 94 8.97 -14.85 3.19
N SER A 95 8.29 -13.84 2.67
CA SER A 95 7.31 -13.99 1.60
C SER A 95 7.92 -13.80 0.22
N VAL A 96 9.13 -13.25 0.10
CA VAL A 96 9.76 -12.99 -1.19
C VAL A 96 9.86 -14.24 -2.07
N PRO A 97 10.33 -15.40 -1.57
CA PRO A 97 10.38 -16.60 -2.40
C PRO A 97 9.01 -17.06 -2.88
N VAL A 98 7.97 -16.85 -2.07
CA VAL A 98 6.62 -17.25 -2.41
C VAL A 98 6.05 -16.36 -3.53
N VAL A 99 6.13 -15.03 -3.37
CA VAL A 99 5.52 -14.10 -4.33
C VAL A 99 6.27 -14.07 -5.65
N LEU A 100 7.57 -14.30 -5.65
CA LEU A 100 8.38 -14.35 -6.86
C LEU A 100 8.51 -15.76 -7.44
N ASP A 101 7.88 -16.75 -6.79
CA ASP A 101 7.92 -18.16 -7.22
C ASP A 101 9.33 -18.68 -7.35
N LEU A 102 10.17 -18.35 -6.37
CA LEU A 102 11.55 -18.83 -6.33
C LEU A 102 11.59 -20.24 -5.77
N LYS A 103 12.23 -21.12 -6.50
CA LYS A 103 12.43 -22.49 -6.05
C LYS A 103 13.78 -22.63 -5.38
N LYS A 104 13.80 -23.39 -4.31
CA LYS A 104 15.04 -23.73 -3.64
C LYS A 104 15.31 -25.22 -3.75
#